data_cb509ff721eb2e75712d0d16c7f35bf9
#
_entry.id   cb509ff721eb2e75712d0d16c7f35bf9
#
_cell.length_a   1.000
_cell.length_b   1.000
_cell.length_c   1.000
_cell.angle_alpha   90.00
_cell.angle_beta   90.00
_cell.angle_gamma   90.00
#
_symmetry.space_group_name_H-M   'P 1'
#
loop_
_entity.id
_entity.type
_entity.pdbx_description
1 polymer ?
#
loop_
_entity_poly.entity_id
_entity_poly.type
_entity_poly.pdbx_seq_one_letter_code
_entity_poly.pdbx_strand_id
1 'polypeptide(L)'
;SRGAGGLGIKGADDQYFVSKNFTAYNTISNGPLRTLFQLDYADWEGPEGKIKEQKTISLDYGNNLMKIEVSIEGTDKISAGISLQQSMGIIHESNNFLTYKQNHFDTTLSNVIMTTLKHYDGYHIYNPGIKDQNHVFLDFKILNETLTYYVGFYWSKSNQFSGHEAWDQYLNDLAMKIENPITVNIK
;
A
#
# COMPACT_ATOMS: atom_id res chain seq x y z
N SER A 1 11.03 9.47 6.57
CA SER A 1 10.05 9.18 5.53
C SER A 1 10.54 8.05 4.64
N ARG A 2 9.69 7.10 4.27
CA ARG A 2 10.09 5.89 3.54
C ARG A 2 9.24 5.61 2.29
N GLY A 3 8.66 6.63 1.68
CA GLY A 3 7.90 6.50 0.44
C GLY A 3 6.44 6.10 0.67
N ALA A 4 5.96 5.09 -0.06
CA ALA A 4 4.57 4.64 -0.01
C ALA A 4 4.47 3.13 0.28
N GLY A 5 3.40 2.72 0.98
CA GLY A 5 3.04 1.33 1.23
C GLY A 5 3.69 0.67 2.43
N GLY A 6 4.52 1.38 3.21
CA GLY A 6 5.02 0.87 4.48
C GLY A 6 3.91 0.69 5.50
N LEU A 7 3.90 -0.45 6.20
CA LEU A 7 2.91 -0.75 7.24
C LEU A 7 3.32 -0.20 8.60
N GLY A 8 2.32 0.19 9.40
CA GLY A 8 2.49 0.60 10.78
C GLY A 8 1.22 0.47 11.59
N ILE A 9 1.37 0.21 12.88
CA ILE A 9 0.27 0.15 13.85
C ILE A 9 0.34 1.40 14.73
N LYS A 10 -0.75 2.14 14.79
CA LYS A 10 -0.85 3.35 15.61
C LYS A 10 -1.06 2.96 17.08
N GLY A 11 -0.19 3.45 17.95
CA GLY A 11 -0.35 3.32 19.41
C GLY A 11 -1.22 4.42 20.03
N ALA A 12 -1.50 4.29 21.31
CA ALA A 12 -2.37 5.22 22.07
C ALA A 12 -1.81 6.64 22.19
N ASP A 13 -0.50 6.82 22.08
CA ASP A 13 0.23 8.08 22.21
C ASP A 13 0.57 8.71 20.84
N ASP A 14 -0.16 8.36 19.80
CA ASP A 14 0.08 8.74 18.40
C ASP A 14 1.44 8.29 17.83
N GLN A 15 2.16 7.40 18.51
CA GLN A 15 3.35 6.78 17.95
C GLN A 15 2.98 5.64 17.00
N TYR A 16 3.85 5.40 16.00
CA TYR A 16 3.71 4.29 15.09
C TYR A 16 4.73 3.21 15.37
N PHE A 17 4.23 2.00 15.56
CA PHE A 17 5.02 0.78 15.66
C PHE A 17 5.17 0.19 14.25
N VAL A 18 6.38 -0.15 13.87
CA VAL A 18 6.71 -0.63 12.53
C VAL A 18 7.69 -1.80 12.61
N SER A 19 7.60 -2.70 11.64
CA SER A 19 8.60 -3.76 11.49
C SER A 19 9.97 -3.18 11.15
N LYS A 20 11.01 -3.95 11.46
CA LYS A 20 12.38 -3.72 10.99
C LYS A 20 12.50 -4.21 9.54
N ASN A 21 13.72 -4.32 9.04
CA ASN A 21 13.96 -4.94 7.73
C ASN A 21 13.58 -6.43 7.79
N PHE A 22 13.20 -6.99 6.64
CA PHE A 22 13.02 -8.43 6.50
C PHE A 22 14.32 -9.19 6.82
N THR A 23 14.20 -10.38 7.34
CA THR A 23 15.32 -11.26 7.76
C THR A 23 15.62 -12.31 6.73
N ALA A 24 14.63 -12.70 5.93
CA ALA A 24 14.79 -13.65 4.84
C ALA A 24 13.90 -13.26 3.64
N TYR A 25 14.26 -13.72 2.46
CA TYR A 25 13.45 -13.59 1.26
C TYR A 25 13.50 -14.89 0.44
N ASN A 26 12.45 -15.11 -0.35
CA ASN A 26 12.39 -16.22 -1.29
C ASN A 26 11.77 -15.73 -2.61
N THR A 27 12.51 -15.89 -3.72
CA THR A 27 11.98 -15.60 -5.05
C THR A 27 11.22 -16.82 -5.57
N ILE A 28 9.92 -16.70 -5.77
CA ILE A 28 9.03 -17.80 -6.21
C ILE A 28 8.92 -17.80 -7.74
N SER A 29 8.82 -16.61 -8.36
CA SER A 29 8.77 -16.45 -9.82
C SER A 29 9.49 -15.17 -10.25
N ASN A 30 10.25 -15.25 -11.34
CA ASN A 30 10.99 -14.12 -11.89
C ASN A 30 10.70 -13.95 -13.39
N GLY A 31 9.49 -13.46 -13.70
CA GLY A 31 9.06 -13.11 -15.05
C GLY A 31 8.85 -14.29 -16.01
N PRO A 32 8.56 -14.03 -17.31
CA PRO A 32 8.32 -12.68 -17.85
C PRO A 32 6.92 -12.12 -17.55
N LEU A 33 5.93 -12.96 -17.15
CA LEU A 33 4.55 -12.52 -16.93
C LEU A 33 4.30 -12.03 -15.51
N ARG A 34 5.00 -12.60 -14.53
CA ARG A 34 4.85 -12.27 -13.11
C ARG A 34 6.18 -12.33 -12.39
N THR A 35 6.47 -11.32 -11.61
CA THR A 35 7.45 -11.38 -10.52
C THR A 35 6.71 -11.64 -9.22
N LEU A 36 7.17 -12.64 -8.44
CA LEU A 36 6.56 -13.05 -7.18
C LEU A 36 7.67 -13.42 -6.19
N PHE A 37 7.65 -12.81 -5.03
CA PHE A 37 8.60 -13.11 -3.95
C PHE A 37 7.96 -12.96 -2.58
N GLN A 38 8.58 -13.58 -1.59
CA GLN A 38 8.16 -13.57 -0.20
C GLN A 38 9.23 -12.92 0.68
N LEU A 39 8.80 -12.19 1.68
CA LEU A 39 9.64 -11.55 2.70
C LEU A 39 9.20 -12.03 4.08
N ASP A 40 10.15 -12.52 4.86
CA ASP A 40 9.93 -12.93 6.25
C ASP A 40 10.52 -11.88 7.19
N TYR A 41 9.79 -11.52 8.22
CA TYR A 41 10.19 -10.53 9.23
C TYR A 41 10.46 -11.22 10.56
N ALA A 42 11.42 -10.71 11.32
CA ALA A 42 11.51 -11.09 12.73
C ALA A 42 10.30 -10.53 13.49
N ASP A 43 9.88 -11.21 14.55
CA ASP A 43 8.85 -10.69 15.45
C ASP A 43 9.22 -9.27 15.91
N TRP A 44 8.23 -8.39 15.92
CA TRP A 44 8.42 -7.01 16.35
C TRP A 44 7.35 -6.57 17.36
N GLU A 45 7.65 -5.54 18.14
CA GLU A 45 6.75 -5.06 19.18
C GLU A 45 5.69 -4.15 18.55
N GLY A 46 4.42 -4.47 18.79
CA GLY A 46 3.26 -3.64 18.53
C GLY A 46 2.71 -3.04 19.83
N PRO A 47 1.66 -2.21 19.77
CA PRO A 47 1.08 -1.57 20.95
C PRO A 47 0.46 -2.57 21.94
N GLU A 48 0.01 -3.72 21.48
CA GLU A 48 -0.66 -4.76 22.29
C GLU A 48 0.19 -6.02 22.47
N GLY A 49 1.44 -6.02 22.02
CA GLY A 49 2.35 -7.15 22.12
C GLY A 49 3.08 -7.48 20.83
N LYS A 50 3.56 -8.70 20.74
CA LYS A 50 4.35 -9.15 19.59
C LYS A 50 3.51 -9.32 18.33
N ILE A 51 4.08 -8.85 17.24
CA ILE A 51 3.54 -8.98 15.87
C ILE A 51 4.43 -9.93 15.10
N LYS A 52 3.81 -10.90 14.40
CA LYS A 52 4.47 -11.72 13.39
C LYS A 52 4.00 -11.27 12.02
N GLU A 53 4.91 -11.13 11.07
CA GLU A 53 4.62 -10.57 9.76
C GLU A 53 5.38 -11.32 8.67
N GLN A 54 4.65 -11.69 7.61
CA GLN A 54 5.20 -12.21 6.36
C GLN A 54 4.49 -11.52 5.20
N LYS A 55 5.20 -11.18 4.15
CA LYS A 55 4.64 -10.58 2.93
C LYS A 55 4.92 -11.43 1.71
N THR A 56 3.89 -11.63 0.90
CA THR A 56 4.02 -12.13 -0.47
C THR A 56 3.73 -10.98 -1.43
N ILE A 57 4.69 -10.61 -2.26
CA ILE A 57 4.62 -9.46 -3.15
C ILE A 57 4.65 -9.95 -4.59
N SER A 58 3.68 -9.51 -5.38
CA SER A 58 3.62 -9.83 -6.81
C SER A 58 3.38 -8.59 -7.67
N LEU A 59 3.98 -8.63 -8.86
CA LEU A 59 3.72 -7.66 -9.92
C LEU A 59 3.53 -8.41 -11.24
N ASP A 60 2.36 -8.26 -11.83
CA ASP A 60 2.03 -8.82 -13.13
C ASP A 60 2.41 -7.86 -14.26
N TYR A 61 2.88 -8.42 -15.37
CA TYR A 61 3.16 -7.62 -16.57
C TYR A 61 1.94 -6.81 -16.99
N GLY A 62 2.15 -5.53 -17.24
CA GLY A 62 1.09 -4.59 -17.60
C GLY A 62 0.33 -3.96 -16.45
N ASN A 63 0.61 -4.35 -15.20
CA ASN A 63 0.07 -3.68 -14.00
C ASN A 63 1.03 -2.63 -13.46
N ASN A 64 0.46 -1.54 -12.94
CA ASN A 64 1.21 -0.44 -12.32
C ASN A 64 1.19 -0.49 -10.80
N LEU A 65 0.44 -1.40 -10.20
CA LEU A 65 0.40 -1.62 -8.77
C LEU A 65 0.91 -3.02 -8.44
N MET A 66 1.83 -3.08 -7.49
CA MET A 66 2.22 -4.32 -6.83
C MET A 66 1.08 -4.78 -5.92
N LYS A 67 0.72 -6.06 -5.97
CA LYS A 67 -0.13 -6.71 -4.97
C LYS A 67 0.73 -7.17 -3.81
N ILE A 68 0.32 -6.85 -2.59
CA ILE A 68 0.98 -7.25 -1.35
C ILE A 68 -0.03 -8.02 -0.51
N GLU A 69 0.24 -9.29 -0.30
CA GLU A 69 -0.51 -10.18 0.57
C GLU A 69 0.28 -10.36 1.86
N VAL A 70 -0.32 -10.01 2.98
CA VAL A 70 0.30 -10.03 4.30
C VAL A 70 -0.35 -11.12 5.14
N SER A 71 0.45 -12.00 5.71
CA SER A 71 0.07 -12.81 6.87
C SER A 71 0.57 -12.06 8.12
N ILE A 72 -0.32 -11.77 9.05
CA ILE A 72 0.00 -10.98 10.24
C ILE A 72 -0.78 -11.47 11.45
N GLU A 73 -0.06 -11.77 12.55
CA GLU A 73 -0.62 -12.16 13.83
C GLU A 73 -0.35 -11.06 14.88
N GLY A 74 -1.23 -10.93 15.85
CA GLY A 74 -1.05 -10.05 17.00
C GLY A 74 -1.68 -8.65 16.86
N THR A 75 -2.45 -8.41 15.77
CA THR A 75 -3.23 -7.19 15.59
C THR A 75 -4.44 -7.43 14.70
N ASP A 76 -5.51 -6.69 14.91
CA ASP A 76 -6.70 -6.66 14.05
C ASP A 76 -6.75 -5.43 13.14
N LYS A 77 -5.85 -4.46 13.34
CA LYS A 77 -5.76 -3.20 12.60
C LYS A 77 -4.32 -2.84 12.26
N ILE A 78 -4.13 -2.30 11.08
CA ILE A 78 -2.85 -1.78 10.60
C ILE A 78 -3.10 -0.73 9.54
N SER A 79 -2.14 0.14 9.29
CA SER A 79 -2.26 1.18 8.26
C SER A 79 -1.08 1.14 7.31
N ALA A 80 -1.30 1.47 6.03
CA ALA A 80 -0.21 1.71 5.09
C ALA A 80 -0.09 3.20 4.78
N GLY A 81 1.13 3.72 4.83
CA GLY A 81 1.39 5.15 4.74
C GLY A 81 1.94 5.61 3.37
N ILE A 82 1.60 6.85 3.01
CA ILE A 82 2.29 7.63 1.97
C ILE A 82 2.92 8.84 2.65
N SER A 83 4.22 9.03 2.44
CA SER A 83 4.94 10.20 2.99
C SER A 83 4.52 11.48 2.27
N LEU A 84 4.11 12.48 3.04
CA LEU A 84 3.76 13.80 2.55
C LEU A 84 5.03 14.68 2.53
N GLN A 85 5.73 14.70 1.41
CA GLN A 85 6.99 15.43 1.27
C GLN A 85 6.82 16.92 0.98
N GLN A 86 5.67 17.32 0.47
CA GLN A 86 5.37 18.71 0.17
C GLN A 86 4.03 19.12 0.80
N SER A 87 3.99 20.34 1.34
CA SER A 87 2.78 20.89 1.97
C SER A 87 1.62 21.17 1.00
N MET A 88 1.85 21.09 -0.30
CA MET A 88 0.89 21.44 -1.36
C MET A 88 0.44 20.24 -2.22
N GLY A 89 0.67 19.02 -1.77
CA GLY A 89 0.14 17.84 -2.45
C GLY A 89 -1.36 17.67 -2.21
N ILE A 90 -2.02 17.03 -3.16
CA ILE A 90 -3.46 16.77 -3.12
C ILE A 90 -3.69 15.31 -2.71
N ILE A 91 -4.39 15.13 -1.60
CA ILE A 91 -4.89 13.83 -1.17
C ILE A 91 -6.27 13.64 -1.79
N HIS A 92 -6.49 12.50 -2.42
CA HIS A 92 -7.80 12.07 -2.89
C HIS A 92 -8.07 10.68 -2.36
N GLU A 93 -9.22 10.51 -1.70
CA GLU A 93 -9.73 9.25 -1.21
C GLU A 93 -10.94 8.83 -2.04
N SER A 94 -11.01 7.57 -2.35
CA SER A 94 -12.14 6.88 -2.96
C SER A 94 -12.42 5.61 -2.15
N ASN A 95 -13.53 4.96 -2.41
CA ASN A 95 -14.11 3.87 -1.59
C ASN A 95 -13.12 2.84 -1.00
N ASN A 96 -12.02 2.55 -1.69
CA ASN A 96 -11.04 1.56 -1.24
C ASN A 96 -9.60 1.89 -1.65
N PHE A 97 -9.34 3.12 -2.08
CA PHE A 97 -7.99 3.59 -2.36
C PHE A 97 -7.75 5.04 -1.95
N LEU A 98 -6.50 5.36 -1.72
CA LEU A 98 -5.99 6.67 -1.35
C LEU A 98 -4.87 7.06 -2.29
N THR A 99 -4.93 8.26 -2.87
CA THR A 99 -3.83 8.82 -3.66
C THR A 99 -3.26 10.05 -3.01
N TYR A 100 -1.97 10.28 -3.25
CA TYR A 100 -1.29 11.54 -2.94
C TYR A 100 -0.55 12.03 -4.18
N LYS A 101 -1.07 13.13 -4.76
CA LYS A 101 -0.53 13.78 -5.93
C LYS A 101 0.28 15.00 -5.53
N GLN A 102 1.50 15.09 -6.03
CA GLN A 102 2.39 16.23 -5.77
C GLN A 102 3.17 16.61 -7.03
N ASN A 103 3.58 17.87 -7.09
CA ASN A 103 4.57 18.31 -8.06
C ASN A 103 5.95 17.83 -7.59
N HIS A 104 6.74 17.31 -8.52
CA HIS A 104 8.11 16.89 -8.28
C HIS A 104 8.98 17.49 -9.38
N PHE A 105 9.66 18.60 -9.05
CA PHE A 105 10.31 19.47 -10.03
C PHE A 105 9.31 19.94 -11.11
N ASP A 106 9.60 19.70 -12.39
CA ASP A 106 8.77 20.00 -13.56
C ASP A 106 7.80 18.85 -13.94
N THR A 107 7.56 17.92 -13.03
CA THR A 107 6.74 16.73 -13.25
C THR A 107 5.68 16.56 -12.17
N THR A 108 4.73 15.66 -12.40
CA THR A 108 3.75 15.24 -11.40
C THR A 108 4.00 13.79 -11.01
N LEU A 109 4.00 13.54 -9.72
CA LEU A 109 4.02 12.21 -9.11
C LEU A 109 2.72 11.99 -8.33
N SER A 110 2.07 10.85 -8.51
CA SER A 110 0.90 10.45 -7.72
C SER A 110 1.13 9.04 -7.18
N ASN A 111 1.29 8.90 -5.88
CA ASN A 111 1.34 7.62 -5.21
C ASN A 111 -0.06 7.11 -4.91
N VAL A 112 -0.24 5.80 -4.86
CA VAL A 112 -1.51 5.17 -4.50
C VAL A 112 -1.31 4.01 -3.55
N ILE A 113 -2.23 3.86 -2.60
CA ILE A 113 -2.47 2.65 -1.81
C ILE A 113 -3.93 2.28 -2.03
N MET A 114 -4.19 1.01 -2.33
CA MET A 114 -5.52 0.47 -2.60
C MET A 114 -5.70 -0.83 -1.83
N THR A 115 -6.91 -1.14 -1.42
CA THR A 115 -7.25 -2.42 -0.80
C THR A 115 -8.60 -2.93 -1.32
N THR A 116 -9.09 -4.04 -0.78
CA THR A 116 -10.47 -4.49 -1.02
C THR A 116 -11.41 -3.84 -0.01
N LEU A 117 -12.68 -3.68 -0.36
CA LEU A 117 -13.71 -3.10 0.52
C LEU A 117 -13.80 -3.83 1.87
N LYS A 118 -13.59 -5.15 1.90
CA LYS A 118 -13.60 -5.92 3.14
C LYS A 118 -12.49 -5.53 4.13
N HIS A 119 -11.34 -5.08 3.62
CA HIS A 119 -10.20 -4.69 4.45
C HIS A 119 -10.15 -3.18 4.71
N TYR A 120 -10.91 -2.37 3.97
CA TYR A 120 -10.92 -0.93 4.13
C TYR A 120 -11.53 -0.49 5.48
N ASP A 121 -10.84 0.38 6.22
CA ASP A 121 -11.28 0.94 7.52
C ASP A 121 -11.20 2.48 7.58
N GLY A 122 -11.00 3.15 6.44
CA GLY A 122 -10.90 4.60 6.35
C GLY A 122 -9.48 5.08 6.05
N TYR A 123 -9.24 6.36 6.30
CA TYR A 123 -7.92 6.97 6.20
C TYR A 123 -7.75 8.08 7.24
N HIS A 124 -6.51 8.45 7.52
CA HIS A 124 -6.21 9.61 8.37
C HIS A 124 -4.88 10.27 7.98
N ILE A 125 -4.74 11.53 8.39
CA ILE A 125 -3.50 12.29 8.20
C ILE A 125 -2.76 12.31 9.53
N TYR A 126 -1.48 11.96 9.49
CA TYR A 126 -0.55 12.05 10.61
C TYR A 126 0.41 13.21 10.38
N ASN A 127 0.34 14.21 11.25
CA ASN A 127 1.19 15.39 11.20
C ASN A 127 1.74 15.71 12.59
N PRO A 128 2.84 15.09 13.01
CA PRO A 128 3.42 15.28 14.33
C PRO A 128 4.18 16.62 14.48
N GLY A 129 4.21 17.48 13.44
CA GLY A 129 5.00 18.70 13.46
C GLY A 129 6.50 18.50 13.32
N ILE A 130 6.94 17.30 13.00
CA ILE A 130 8.35 16.93 12.81
C ILE A 130 8.61 16.83 11.31
N LYS A 131 9.68 17.48 10.84
CA LYS A 131 10.08 17.46 9.42
C LYS A 131 10.19 16.02 8.91
N ASP A 132 9.68 15.78 7.71
CA ASP A 132 9.73 14.49 6.98
C ASP A 132 8.99 13.33 7.67
N GLN A 133 8.14 13.62 8.68
CA GLN A 133 7.31 12.62 9.35
C GLN A 133 5.82 12.74 9.07
N ASN A 134 5.43 13.64 8.18
CA ASN A 134 4.03 13.78 7.77
C ASN A 134 3.65 12.64 6.82
N HIS A 135 2.53 12.00 7.11
CA HIS A 135 1.99 10.90 6.33
C HIS A 135 0.48 11.04 6.14
N VAL A 136 -0.03 10.45 5.08
CA VAL A 136 -1.42 10.02 5.00
C VAL A 136 -1.44 8.50 5.03
N PHE A 137 -2.33 7.94 5.82
CA PHE A 137 -2.47 6.50 6.03
C PHE A 137 -3.82 6.02 5.50
N LEU A 138 -3.80 4.91 4.78
CA LEU A 138 -4.98 4.09 4.52
C LEU A 138 -5.07 3.02 5.61
N ASP A 139 -6.21 2.93 6.28
CA ASP A 139 -6.44 2.07 7.43
C ASP A 139 -7.09 0.75 7.00
N PHE A 140 -6.65 -0.35 7.62
CA PHE A 140 -7.09 -1.69 7.27
C PHE A 140 -7.58 -2.48 8.48
N LYS A 141 -8.62 -3.28 8.24
CA LYS A 141 -9.02 -4.41 9.09
C LYS A 141 -8.27 -5.66 8.68
N ILE A 142 -7.68 -6.34 9.63
CA ILE A 142 -7.12 -7.68 9.44
C ILE A 142 -8.25 -8.70 9.58
N LEU A 143 -8.38 -9.60 8.61
CA LEU A 143 -9.38 -10.65 8.62
C LEU A 143 -8.70 -12.01 8.50
N ASN A 144 -8.92 -12.89 9.50
CA ASN A 144 -8.30 -14.20 9.55
C ASN A 144 -6.77 -14.12 9.39
N GLU A 145 -6.13 -13.19 10.12
CA GLU A 145 -4.68 -12.96 10.09
C GLU A 145 -4.13 -12.61 8.71
N THR A 146 -4.98 -12.10 7.81
CA THR A 146 -4.60 -11.73 6.45
C THR A 146 -5.03 -10.33 6.07
N LEU A 147 -4.22 -9.71 5.21
CA LEU A 147 -4.50 -8.44 4.55
C LEU A 147 -4.03 -8.52 3.10
N THR A 148 -4.81 -7.98 2.18
CA THR A 148 -4.38 -7.73 0.80
C THR A 148 -4.49 -6.25 0.49
N TYR A 149 -3.39 -5.67 0.02
CA TYR A 149 -3.37 -4.29 -0.46
C TYR A 149 -2.46 -4.14 -1.67
N TYR A 150 -2.56 -3.01 -2.36
CA TYR A 150 -1.84 -2.71 -3.59
C TYR A 150 -1.16 -1.36 -3.47
N VAL A 151 0.04 -1.25 -4.02
CA VAL A 151 0.84 -0.02 -3.98
C VAL A 151 1.44 0.24 -5.36
N GLY A 152 1.36 1.48 -5.79
CA GLY A 152 1.96 1.90 -7.04
C GLY A 152 2.07 3.41 -7.15
N PHE A 153 2.46 3.87 -8.33
CA PHE A 153 2.55 5.29 -8.60
C PHE A 153 2.39 5.62 -10.08
N TYR A 154 1.99 6.85 -10.33
CA TYR A 154 2.01 7.50 -11.64
C TYR A 154 3.11 8.57 -11.66
N TRP A 155 3.87 8.60 -12.75
CA TRP A 155 4.81 9.66 -13.03
C TRP A 155 4.55 10.24 -14.43
N SER A 156 4.34 11.56 -14.51
CA SER A 156 3.90 12.21 -15.75
C SER A 156 4.86 12.06 -16.94
N LYS A 157 6.16 11.81 -16.70
CA LYS A 157 7.16 11.55 -17.74
C LYS A 157 7.31 10.07 -18.13
N SER A 158 6.58 9.16 -17.52
CA SER A 158 6.63 7.73 -17.88
C SER A 158 6.01 7.44 -19.25
N ASN A 159 5.14 8.31 -19.73
CA ASN A 159 4.35 8.16 -20.96
C ASN A 159 3.43 6.91 -20.97
N GLN A 160 3.18 6.30 -19.81
CA GLN A 160 2.29 5.14 -19.69
C GLN A 160 0.80 5.55 -19.76
N PHE A 161 0.49 6.77 -19.32
CA PHE A 161 -0.85 7.33 -19.33
C PHE A 161 -0.82 8.68 -20.07
N SER A 162 -1.88 9.01 -20.77
CA SER A 162 -2.01 10.29 -21.48
C SER A 162 -2.11 11.50 -20.55
N GLY A 163 -2.35 11.29 -19.27
CA GLY A 163 -2.46 12.31 -18.24
C GLY A 163 -3.00 11.75 -16.93
N HIS A 164 -3.25 12.65 -15.98
CA HIS A 164 -3.72 12.26 -14.65
C HIS A 164 -5.13 11.67 -14.67
N GLU A 165 -6.01 12.16 -15.54
CA GLU A 165 -7.37 11.61 -15.71
C GLU A 165 -7.34 10.15 -16.16
N ALA A 166 -6.44 9.79 -17.06
CA ALA A 166 -6.27 8.39 -17.50
C ALA A 166 -5.72 7.51 -16.36
N TRP A 167 -4.89 8.05 -15.48
CA TRP A 167 -4.45 7.37 -14.26
C TRP A 167 -5.61 7.16 -13.29
N ASP A 168 -6.43 8.16 -13.03
CA ASP A 168 -7.58 8.06 -12.14
C ASP A 168 -8.61 7.04 -12.68
N GLN A 169 -8.84 7.03 -13.98
CA GLN A 169 -9.69 6.02 -14.62
C GLN A 169 -9.12 4.59 -14.45
N TYR A 170 -7.81 4.43 -14.64
CA TYR A 170 -7.13 3.15 -14.40
C TYR A 170 -7.31 2.66 -12.96
N LEU A 171 -7.20 3.54 -11.96
CA LEU A 171 -7.41 3.19 -10.56
C LEU A 171 -8.84 2.75 -10.27
N ASN A 172 -9.82 3.47 -10.81
CA ASN A 172 -11.23 3.10 -10.65
C ASN A 172 -11.55 1.75 -11.30
N ASP A 173 -11.04 1.51 -12.51
CA ASP A 173 -11.22 0.24 -13.22
C ASP A 173 -10.53 -0.91 -12.47
N LEU A 174 -9.34 -0.68 -11.91
CA LEU A 174 -8.62 -1.67 -11.12
C LEU A 174 -9.36 -1.98 -9.80
N ALA A 175 -9.87 -0.97 -9.11
CA ALA A 175 -10.67 -1.15 -7.91
C ALA A 175 -11.90 -2.03 -8.18
N MET A 176 -12.62 -1.79 -9.28
CA MET A 176 -13.75 -2.64 -9.69
C MET A 176 -13.33 -4.09 -10.01
N LYS A 177 -12.18 -4.29 -10.69
CA LYS A 177 -11.66 -5.64 -10.99
C LYS A 177 -11.25 -6.41 -9.76
N ILE A 178 -10.68 -5.74 -8.77
CA ILE A 178 -10.27 -6.35 -7.49
C ILE A 178 -11.49 -6.84 -6.71
N GLU A 179 -12.58 -6.08 -6.72
CA GLU A 179 -13.83 -6.47 -6.04
C GLU A 179 -14.61 -7.54 -6.80
N ASN A 180 -14.42 -7.65 -8.11
CA ASN A 180 -15.14 -8.58 -8.97
C ASN A 180 -14.16 -9.49 -9.75
N PRO A 181 -13.40 -10.36 -9.07
CA PRO A 181 -12.41 -11.20 -9.72
C PRO A 181 -13.06 -12.21 -10.66
N ILE A 182 -12.44 -12.45 -11.81
CA ILE A 182 -12.89 -13.48 -12.77
C ILE A 182 -12.67 -14.85 -12.12
N THR A 183 -13.73 -15.65 -12.06
CA THR A 183 -13.65 -17.05 -11.65
C THR A 183 -13.44 -17.95 -12.85
N VAL A 184 -12.36 -18.73 -12.86
CA VAL A 184 -12.08 -19.72 -13.89
C VAL A 184 -12.39 -21.12 -13.34
N ASN A 185 -13.36 -21.81 -13.95
CA ASN A 185 -13.65 -23.19 -13.66
C ASN A 185 -13.02 -24.08 -14.75
N ILE A 186 -12.03 -24.86 -14.40
CA ILE A 186 -11.44 -25.88 -15.27
C ILE A 186 -12.30 -27.15 -15.13
N LYS A 187 -12.92 -27.60 -16.23
CA LYS A 187 -13.68 -28.86 -16.27
C LYS A 187 -12.77 -30.02 -16.59
#